data_7cf55e48d1ee31fb8047f5a1e0652c6d
#
_entry.id   7cf55e48d1ee31fb8047f5a1e0652c6d
#
_cell.length_a   1.000
_cell.length_b   1.000
_cell.length_c   1.000
_cell.angle_alpha   90.00
_cell.angle_beta   90.00
_cell.angle_gamma   90.00
#
_symmetry.space_group_name_H-M   'P 1'
#
loop_
_entity.id
_entity.type
_entity.pdbx_description
1 polymer ?
#
loop_
_entity_poly.entity_id
_entity_poly.type
_entity_poly.pdbx_seq_one_letter_code
_entity_poly.pdbx_strand_id
1 'polypeptide(L)'
;MSELVLKRRKLIHALAVLPVGTMLRPSLTSAQSDIIQPAERTKAAFLAHARGLRDQAVREGDQAYGAVVVRGGLIVGEGRNFVVRENDPTAHAELLAVRDACRRLKSRDLSDCEVYSTATPCPMCQAALYWARVRRYHNESTAEEGVAPRLC
;
A
#
# COMPACT_ATOMS: atom_id res chain seq x y z
N MET A 1 83.94 8.14 -9.51
CA MET A 1 82.72 8.81 -9.97
C MET A 1 81.78 7.73 -10.35
N SER A 2 80.81 7.50 -9.53
CA SER A 2 80.02 6.29 -9.43
C SER A 2 78.72 6.40 -10.20
N GLU A 3 78.47 5.44 -11.06
CA GLU A 3 77.17 5.23 -11.68
C GLU A 3 76.30 4.39 -10.77
N LEU A 4 75.26 5.00 -10.28
CA LEU A 4 74.22 4.30 -9.50
C LEU A 4 73.12 3.88 -10.46
N VAL A 5 73.16 2.63 -10.93
CA VAL A 5 72.13 2.04 -11.76
C VAL A 5 70.94 1.65 -10.90
N LEU A 6 69.88 2.45 -10.96
CA LEU A 6 68.64 2.21 -10.26
C LEU A 6 67.82 1.11 -10.99
N LYS A 7 67.83 -0.11 -10.42
CA LYS A 7 66.95 -1.20 -10.89
C LYS A 7 65.52 -0.89 -10.51
N ARG A 8 64.71 -0.44 -11.48
CA ARG A 8 63.24 -0.34 -11.34
C ARG A 8 62.65 -1.75 -11.34
N ARG A 9 62.31 -2.24 -10.16
CA ARG A 9 61.43 -3.42 -10.01
C ARG A 9 60.04 -3.05 -10.48
N LYS A 10 59.60 -3.68 -11.60
CA LYS A 10 58.20 -3.62 -12.05
C LYS A 10 57.34 -4.40 -11.06
N LEU A 11 56.62 -3.67 -10.23
CA LEU A 11 55.58 -4.23 -9.36
C LEU A 11 54.34 -4.43 -10.26
N ILE A 12 54.08 -5.65 -10.64
CA ILE A 12 52.84 -6.03 -11.33
C ILE A 12 51.76 -6.10 -10.25
N HIS A 13 50.91 -5.07 -10.18
CA HIS A 13 49.70 -5.12 -9.38
C HIS A 13 48.68 -6.01 -10.09
N ALA A 14 48.52 -7.23 -9.61
CA ALA A 14 47.37 -8.05 -9.97
C ALA A 14 46.10 -7.39 -9.40
N LEU A 15 45.33 -6.72 -10.24
CA LEU A 15 43.98 -6.31 -9.90
C LEU A 15 43.15 -7.59 -9.74
N ALA A 16 42.85 -7.93 -8.48
CA ALA A 16 41.83 -8.92 -8.16
C ALA A 16 40.47 -8.32 -8.55
N VAL A 17 39.92 -8.83 -9.66
CA VAL A 17 38.52 -8.56 -10.02
C VAL A 17 37.64 -9.29 -8.99
N LEU A 18 37.14 -8.53 -8.02
CA LEU A 18 36.11 -9.05 -7.12
C LEU A 18 34.85 -9.31 -7.93
N PRO A 19 34.18 -10.45 -7.75
CA PRO A 19 32.92 -10.72 -8.42
C PRO A 19 31.91 -9.65 -7.95
N VAL A 20 31.29 -8.97 -8.90
CA VAL A 20 30.17 -8.06 -8.67
C VAL A 20 29.10 -8.88 -7.96
N GLY A 21 29.01 -8.71 -6.64
CA GLY A 21 27.99 -9.34 -5.82
C GLY A 21 26.63 -9.04 -6.43
N THR A 22 25.92 -10.09 -6.80
CA THR A 22 24.51 -10.01 -7.22
C THR A 22 23.77 -9.34 -6.07
N MET A 23 23.54 -8.03 -6.17
CA MET A 23 22.66 -7.32 -5.23
C MET A 23 21.29 -7.99 -5.36
N LEU A 24 20.96 -8.82 -4.38
CA LEU A 24 19.59 -9.30 -4.19
C LEU A 24 18.73 -8.04 -4.08
N ARG A 25 18.02 -7.71 -5.15
CA ARG A 25 16.96 -6.72 -5.10
C ARG A 25 15.95 -7.25 -4.07
N PRO A 26 15.65 -6.51 -3.00
CA PRO A 26 14.59 -6.95 -2.10
C PRO A 26 13.34 -7.13 -2.95
N SER A 27 12.83 -8.34 -2.98
CA SER A 27 11.58 -8.69 -3.65
C SER A 27 10.50 -7.76 -3.13
N LEU A 28 9.74 -7.12 -4.00
CA LEU A 28 8.56 -6.28 -3.67
C LEU A 28 7.49 -7.06 -2.89
N THR A 29 7.70 -8.33 -2.67
CA THR A 29 6.84 -9.28 -1.97
C THR A 29 6.78 -9.04 -0.45
N SER A 30 7.78 -8.39 0.18
CA SER A 30 7.84 -8.33 1.65
C SER A 30 6.86 -7.32 2.28
N ALA A 31 6.39 -6.32 1.54
CA ALA A 31 5.44 -5.33 2.06
C ALA A 31 3.96 -5.77 1.98
N GLN A 32 3.67 -6.86 1.27
CA GLN A 32 2.33 -7.43 1.12
C GLN A 32 2.08 -8.64 2.02
N SER A 33 3.11 -9.12 2.75
CA SER A 33 3.07 -10.38 3.49
C SER A 33 2.15 -10.39 4.71
N ASP A 34 1.67 -9.23 5.16
CA ASP A 34 0.90 -9.13 6.41
C ASP A 34 -0.62 -9.10 6.18
N ILE A 35 -1.08 -8.93 4.93
CA ILE A 35 -2.50 -8.92 4.59
C ILE A 35 -2.94 -10.31 4.14
N ILE A 36 -3.88 -10.90 4.86
CA ILE A 36 -4.49 -12.17 4.48
C ILE A 36 -5.37 -11.93 3.26
N GLN A 37 -4.93 -12.48 2.12
CA GLN A 37 -5.67 -12.33 0.87
C GLN A 37 -6.90 -13.25 0.83
N PRO A 38 -8.05 -12.81 0.31
CA PRO A 38 -9.18 -13.67 0.08
C PRO A 38 -8.84 -14.77 -0.95
N ALA A 39 -9.45 -15.96 -0.79
CA ALA A 39 -9.23 -17.07 -1.71
C ALA A 39 -9.69 -16.73 -3.15
N GLU A 40 -10.76 -15.95 -3.26
CA GLU A 40 -11.27 -15.45 -4.53
C GLU A 40 -11.00 -13.95 -4.71
N ARG A 41 -10.67 -13.56 -5.93
CA ARG A 41 -10.38 -12.15 -6.28
C ARG A 41 -11.61 -11.49 -6.91
N THR A 42 -12.72 -11.52 -6.17
CA THR A 42 -14.00 -10.98 -6.60
C THR A 42 -14.39 -9.73 -5.80
N LYS A 43 -15.25 -8.89 -6.37
CA LYS A 43 -15.85 -7.74 -5.66
C LYS A 43 -16.49 -8.18 -4.33
N ALA A 44 -17.22 -9.30 -4.36
CA ALA A 44 -17.88 -9.84 -3.18
C ALA A 44 -16.89 -10.24 -2.08
N ALA A 45 -15.76 -10.86 -2.46
CA ALA A 45 -14.71 -11.26 -1.52
C ALA A 45 -13.98 -10.05 -0.90
N PHE A 46 -13.71 -8.99 -1.68
CA PHE A 46 -13.12 -7.75 -1.16
C PHE A 46 -14.07 -7.01 -0.21
N LEU A 47 -15.36 -6.95 -0.54
CA LEU A 47 -16.37 -6.40 0.36
C LEU A 47 -16.53 -7.27 1.62
N ALA A 48 -16.44 -8.59 1.51
CA ALA A 48 -16.45 -9.48 2.68
C ALA A 48 -15.24 -9.21 3.60
N HIS A 49 -14.08 -8.96 3.03
CA HIS A 49 -12.89 -8.58 3.81
C HIS A 49 -13.08 -7.23 4.51
N ALA A 50 -13.61 -6.23 3.81
CA ALA A 50 -13.97 -4.93 4.40
C ALA A 50 -14.98 -5.07 5.55
N ARG A 51 -15.98 -5.96 5.43
CA ARG A 51 -16.91 -6.31 6.52
C ARG A 51 -16.19 -6.90 7.74
N GLY A 52 -15.24 -7.79 7.52
CA GLY A 52 -14.43 -8.34 8.61
C GLY A 52 -13.68 -7.25 9.41
N LEU A 53 -13.14 -6.24 8.71
CA LEU A 53 -12.50 -5.08 9.32
C LEU A 53 -13.52 -4.20 10.08
N ARG A 54 -14.70 -3.97 9.51
CA ARG A 54 -15.82 -3.29 10.18
C ARG A 54 -16.20 -4.00 11.49
N ASP A 55 -16.39 -5.30 11.41
CA ASP A 55 -16.80 -6.10 12.58
C ASP A 55 -15.71 -6.10 13.65
N GLN A 56 -14.44 -6.01 13.25
CA GLN A 56 -13.33 -5.83 14.17
C GLN A 56 -13.39 -4.47 14.85
N ALA A 57 -13.64 -3.36 14.11
CA ALA A 57 -13.82 -2.03 14.72
C ALA A 57 -14.91 -2.05 15.79
N VAL A 58 -16.06 -2.66 15.48
CA VAL A 58 -17.17 -2.78 16.45
C VAL A 58 -16.76 -3.57 17.70
N ARG A 59 -16.08 -4.71 17.53
CA ARG A 59 -15.61 -5.50 18.70
C ARG A 59 -14.62 -4.72 19.56
N GLU A 60 -13.90 -3.79 18.97
CA GLU A 60 -12.92 -2.93 19.64
C GLU A 60 -13.54 -1.62 20.19
N GLY A 61 -14.86 -1.43 20.08
CA GLY A 61 -15.60 -0.27 20.60
C GLY A 61 -15.56 0.96 19.70
N ASP A 62 -15.26 0.77 18.41
CA ASP A 62 -15.23 1.85 17.42
C ASP A 62 -16.44 1.77 16.46
N GLN A 63 -16.56 2.74 15.57
CA GLN A 63 -17.68 2.82 14.62
C GLN A 63 -17.57 1.72 13.54
N ALA A 64 -18.74 1.27 13.05
CA ALA A 64 -18.90 0.13 12.14
C ALA A 64 -18.50 0.44 10.69
N TYR A 65 -17.20 0.71 10.43
CA TYR A 65 -16.69 0.95 9.09
C TYR A 65 -15.40 0.18 8.82
N GLY A 66 -15.28 -0.36 7.59
CA GLY A 66 -14.12 -1.07 7.11
C GLY A 66 -13.92 -0.83 5.61
N ALA A 67 -12.67 -0.78 5.17
CA ALA A 67 -12.30 -0.56 3.78
C ALA A 67 -11.01 -1.28 3.39
N VAL A 68 -10.89 -1.65 2.11
CA VAL A 68 -9.67 -2.19 1.53
C VAL A 68 -9.34 -1.48 0.23
N VAL A 69 -8.04 -1.37 -0.06
CA VAL A 69 -7.51 -0.92 -1.35
C VAL A 69 -7.00 -2.13 -2.11
N VAL A 70 -7.42 -2.28 -3.36
CA VAL A 70 -7.10 -3.42 -4.22
C VAL A 70 -6.34 -2.95 -5.45
N ARG A 71 -5.26 -3.64 -5.79
CA ARG A 71 -4.45 -3.43 -6.99
C ARG A 71 -4.20 -4.76 -7.69
N GLY A 72 -4.59 -4.87 -8.96
CA GLY A 72 -4.39 -6.11 -9.72
C GLY A 72 -5.03 -7.35 -9.07
N GLY A 73 -6.16 -7.18 -8.36
CA GLY A 73 -6.86 -8.27 -7.66
C GLY A 73 -6.22 -8.68 -6.32
N LEU A 74 -5.27 -7.90 -5.78
CA LEU A 74 -4.68 -8.12 -4.46
C LEU A 74 -5.02 -6.96 -3.54
N ILE A 75 -5.34 -7.25 -2.28
CA ILE A 75 -5.46 -6.22 -1.25
C ILE A 75 -4.07 -5.70 -0.94
N VAL A 76 -3.88 -4.39 -1.09
CA VAL A 76 -2.61 -3.68 -0.88
C VAL A 76 -2.70 -2.66 0.24
N GLY A 77 -3.87 -2.49 0.85
CA GLY A 77 -4.08 -1.65 2.01
C GLY A 77 -5.39 -1.97 2.69
N GLU A 78 -5.41 -1.85 4.01
CA GLU A 78 -6.56 -2.12 4.87
C GLU A 78 -6.82 -0.95 5.80
N GLY A 79 -8.08 -0.72 6.14
CA GLY A 79 -8.49 0.25 7.13
C GLY A 79 -9.78 -0.16 7.83
N ARG A 80 -9.79 -0.05 9.14
CA ARG A 80 -11.00 -0.04 9.95
C ARG A 80 -11.11 1.27 10.69
N ASN A 81 -12.28 1.62 11.17
CA ASN A 81 -12.47 2.87 11.88
C ASN A 81 -11.70 2.90 13.22
N PHE A 82 -11.09 4.03 13.54
CA PHE A 82 -10.36 4.30 14.78
C PHE A 82 -10.74 5.66 15.41
N VAL A 83 -11.84 6.25 15.00
CA VAL A 83 -12.27 7.59 15.44
C VAL A 83 -12.38 7.68 16.96
N VAL A 84 -13.02 6.69 17.59
CA VAL A 84 -13.25 6.67 19.05
C VAL A 84 -11.96 6.32 19.78
N ARG A 85 -11.24 5.30 19.34
CA ARG A 85 -10.04 4.77 20.01
C ARG A 85 -8.85 5.73 19.97
N GLU A 86 -8.67 6.43 18.87
CA GLU A 86 -7.57 7.38 18.70
C GLU A 86 -7.98 8.82 19.02
N ASN A 87 -9.27 9.06 19.32
CA ASN A 87 -9.85 10.39 19.49
C ASN A 87 -9.49 11.30 18.27
N ASP A 88 -9.51 10.71 17.09
CA ASP A 88 -9.19 11.36 15.82
C ASP A 88 -10.40 11.34 14.88
N PRO A 89 -11.08 12.49 14.65
CA PRO A 89 -12.26 12.55 13.78
C PRO A 89 -11.94 12.22 12.32
N THR A 90 -10.67 12.12 11.95
CA THR A 90 -10.24 11.78 10.60
C THR A 90 -9.87 10.30 10.40
N ALA A 91 -9.86 9.51 11.46
CA ALA A 91 -9.47 8.09 11.43
C ALA A 91 -10.56 7.18 10.83
N HIS A 92 -11.13 7.59 9.69
CA HIS A 92 -12.11 6.80 8.93
C HIS A 92 -11.45 5.63 8.21
N ALA A 93 -12.19 4.55 8.06
CA ALA A 93 -11.70 3.31 7.46
C ALA A 93 -11.10 3.51 6.05
N GLU A 94 -11.78 4.26 5.18
CA GLU A 94 -11.30 4.53 3.81
C GLU A 94 -10.01 5.33 3.81
N LEU A 95 -9.91 6.36 4.66
CA LEU A 95 -8.71 7.18 4.76
C LEU A 95 -7.53 6.36 5.27
N LEU A 96 -7.76 5.51 6.27
CA LEU A 96 -6.73 4.61 6.81
C LEU A 96 -6.30 3.55 5.80
N ALA A 97 -7.23 2.98 5.02
CA ALA A 97 -6.92 2.04 3.95
C ALA A 97 -6.03 2.70 2.86
N VAL A 98 -6.35 3.93 2.44
CA VAL A 98 -5.54 4.70 1.48
C VAL A 98 -4.14 4.97 2.05
N ARG A 99 -4.05 5.41 3.31
CA ARG A 99 -2.75 5.64 3.97
C ARG A 99 -1.92 4.37 4.06
N ASP A 100 -2.54 3.24 4.37
CA ASP A 100 -1.87 1.95 4.45
C ASP A 100 -1.36 1.51 3.08
N ALA A 101 -2.19 1.59 2.04
CA ALA A 101 -1.79 1.31 0.66
C ALA A 101 -0.61 2.19 0.21
N CYS A 102 -0.67 3.51 0.46
CA CYS A 102 0.41 4.42 0.12
C CYS A 102 1.73 4.04 0.79
N ARG A 103 1.69 3.66 2.08
CA ARG A 103 2.88 3.21 2.82
C ARG A 103 3.47 1.93 2.25
N ARG A 104 2.61 0.91 2.00
CA ARG A 104 3.03 -0.40 1.47
C ARG A 104 3.57 -0.29 0.06
N LEU A 105 2.92 0.47 -0.80
CA LEU A 105 3.33 0.69 -2.17
C LEU A 105 4.46 1.73 -2.32
N LYS A 106 4.79 2.47 -1.25
CA LYS A 106 5.71 3.60 -1.26
C LYS A 106 5.36 4.62 -2.37
N SER A 107 4.06 4.81 -2.59
CA SER A 107 3.49 5.68 -3.61
C SER A 107 2.26 6.39 -3.09
N ARG A 108 2.10 7.67 -3.41
CA ARG A 108 0.87 8.42 -3.20
C ARG A 108 -0.09 8.35 -4.41
N ASP A 109 0.36 7.79 -5.52
CA ASP A 109 -0.45 7.57 -6.72
C ASP A 109 -1.04 6.15 -6.67
N LEU A 110 -2.35 6.08 -6.54
CA LEU A 110 -3.16 4.86 -6.51
C LEU A 110 -4.07 4.77 -7.74
N SER A 111 -3.68 5.36 -8.87
CA SER A 111 -4.47 5.43 -10.10
C SER A 111 -4.77 4.08 -10.74
N ASP A 112 -4.03 3.04 -10.38
CA ASP A 112 -4.24 1.65 -10.77
C ASP A 112 -4.93 0.81 -9.67
N CYS A 113 -5.42 1.47 -8.60
CA CYS A 113 -6.10 0.85 -7.48
C CYS A 113 -7.61 1.11 -7.49
N GLU A 114 -8.33 0.22 -6.82
CA GLU A 114 -9.76 0.33 -6.52
C GLU A 114 -9.97 0.22 -5.00
N VAL A 115 -10.96 0.93 -4.47
CA VAL A 115 -11.32 0.88 -3.05
C VAL A 115 -12.67 0.19 -2.87
N TYR A 116 -12.74 -0.70 -1.89
CA TYR A 116 -13.95 -1.39 -1.47
C TYR A 116 -14.22 -1.06 -0.01
N SER A 117 -15.42 -0.54 0.28
CA SER A 117 -15.80 -0.10 1.63
C SER A 117 -17.21 -0.56 2.00
N THR A 118 -17.47 -0.64 3.28
CA THR A 118 -18.80 -0.98 3.83
C THR A 118 -19.79 0.18 3.80
N ALA A 119 -19.34 1.40 3.47
CA ALA A 119 -20.21 2.59 3.41
C ALA A 119 -19.82 3.52 2.27
N THR A 120 -20.72 4.43 1.91
CA THR A 120 -20.43 5.54 0.98
C THR A 120 -19.42 6.50 1.63
N PRO A 121 -18.36 6.94 0.91
CA PRO A 121 -17.35 7.82 1.47
C PRO A 121 -17.95 9.19 1.79
N CYS A 122 -17.63 9.71 2.96
CA CYS A 122 -17.93 11.10 3.31
C CYS A 122 -17.06 12.08 2.48
N PRO A 123 -17.35 13.38 2.47
CA PRO A 123 -16.58 14.36 1.68
C PRO A 123 -15.08 14.35 1.97
N MET A 124 -14.65 14.12 3.22
CA MET A 124 -13.24 13.99 3.59
C MET A 124 -12.60 12.78 2.92
N CYS A 125 -13.26 11.61 2.97
CA CYS A 125 -12.76 10.39 2.34
C CYS A 125 -12.77 10.53 0.81
N GLN A 126 -13.79 11.16 0.21
CA GLN A 126 -13.82 11.46 -1.22
C GLN A 126 -12.63 12.32 -1.65
N ALA A 127 -12.32 13.38 -0.88
CA ALA A 127 -11.15 14.20 -1.15
C ALA A 127 -9.85 13.39 -1.08
N ALA A 128 -9.69 12.52 -0.08
CA ALA A 128 -8.51 11.67 0.04
C ALA A 128 -8.38 10.70 -1.14
N LEU A 129 -9.48 10.06 -1.57
CA LEU A 129 -9.51 9.18 -2.75
C LEU A 129 -9.15 9.93 -4.03
N TYR A 130 -9.66 11.16 -4.19
CA TYR A 130 -9.33 12.03 -5.31
C TYR A 130 -7.83 12.38 -5.36
N TRP A 131 -7.26 12.84 -4.25
CA TRP A 131 -5.85 13.19 -4.18
C TRP A 131 -4.92 11.99 -4.35
N ALA A 132 -5.36 10.80 -3.92
CA ALA A 132 -4.67 9.55 -4.19
C ALA A 132 -4.88 9.04 -5.63
N ARG A 133 -5.75 9.70 -6.44
CA ARG A 133 -6.07 9.32 -7.82
C ARG A 133 -6.69 7.93 -7.93
N VAL A 134 -7.39 7.46 -6.89
CA VAL A 134 -8.05 6.16 -6.90
C VAL A 134 -8.95 6.03 -8.12
N ARG A 135 -8.82 4.92 -8.84
CA ARG A 135 -9.51 4.70 -10.11
C ARG A 135 -11.01 4.47 -9.96
N ARG A 136 -11.41 3.65 -8.99
CA ARG A 136 -12.80 3.29 -8.73
C ARG A 136 -13.04 3.12 -7.24
N TYR A 137 -14.27 3.36 -6.86
CA TYR A 137 -14.77 3.13 -5.52
C TYR A 137 -16.00 2.24 -5.56
N HIS A 138 -16.07 1.24 -4.68
CA HIS A 138 -17.18 0.31 -4.55
C HIS A 138 -17.66 0.28 -3.11
N ASN A 139 -18.96 0.30 -2.89
CA ASN A 139 -19.54 0.17 -1.56
C ASN A 139 -20.72 -0.79 -1.55
N GLU A 140 -21.19 -1.14 -0.34
CA GLU A 140 -22.35 -2.03 -0.17
C GLU A 140 -23.69 -1.34 -0.39
N SER A 141 -23.73 -0.01 -0.25
CA SER A 141 -24.95 0.78 -0.22
C SER A 141 -25.50 1.11 -1.61
N THR A 142 -24.68 0.98 -2.66
CA THR A 142 -25.07 1.32 -4.02
C THR A 142 -24.84 0.15 -4.96
N ALA A 143 -25.87 -0.19 -5.74
CA ALA A 143 -25.77 -1.14 -6.86
C ALA A 143 -24.94 -0.56 -8.02
N GLU A 144 -24.62 0.74 -7.98
CA GLU A 144 -23.87 1.43 -9.01
C GLU A 144 -22.37 1.11 -8.90
N GLU A 145 -21.77 0.80 -10.03
CA GLU A 145 -20.32 0.70 -10.13
C GLU A 145 -19.70 2.03 -9.73
N GLY A 146 -18.80 1.97 -8.74
CA GLY A 146 -18.17 3.16 -8.17
C GLY A 146 -17.49 4.02 -9.20
N VAL A 147 -18.06 5.18 -9.45
CA VAL A 147 -17.45 6.24 -10.24
C VAL A 147 -16.27 6.80 -9.46
N ALA A 148 -15.18 7.13 -10.17
CA ALA A 148 -14.06 7.84 -9.54
C ALA A 148 -14.56 9.06 -8.77
N PRO A 149 -14.05 9.35 -7.57
CA PRO A 149 -14.46 10.52 -6.79
C PRO A 149 -14.27 11.79 -7.63
N ARG A 150 -15.32 12.56 -7.79
CA ARG A 150 -15.26 13.86 -8.47
C ARG A 150 -15.31 14.95 -7.41
N LEU A 151 -14.24 15.69 -7.29
CA LEU A 151 -14.28 17.02 -6.69
C LEU A 151 -14.55 17.99 -7.83
N CYS A 152 -15.50 18.88 -7.65
CA CYS A 152 -15.97 19.88 -8.61
C CYS A 152 -14.87 20.47 -9.44
#